data_5c3483434e41abed9502ac027a5a192e
#
_entry.id   5c3483434e41abed9502ac027a5a192e
#
_cell.length_a   1.000
_cell.length_b   1.000
_cell.length_c   1.000
_cell.angle_alpha   90.00
_cell.angle_beta   90.00
_cell.angle_gamma   90.00
#
_symmetry.space_group_name_H-M   'P 1'
#
loop_
_entity.id
_entity.type
_entity.pdbx_description
1 polymer ?
#
loop_
_entity_poly.entity_id
_entity_poly.type
_entity_poly.pdbx_seq_one_letter_code
_entity_poly.pdbx_strand_id
1 'polypeptide(L)'
;MKPTNSPLQSFIFLLAAATVLLPISAAAKDDDGWIDLFDGESLENWFNPFDWGEAVAQNNEILLHTIARKFFLMTKKTYSDFIFEAEIRLPEGVSNSGFQFRSHFEPNRVWGYQAEVDPSDRAWSGGLYDEGRRGWIHPKQPIDSDYNRENWTEDRRNAFKNGEWNRYRIHCEGDHIRIYVNDVLTTDLRDDVDGVGRIGLQHHGEVGQIYRFRNLRIKEL
;
A
#
# COMPACT_ATOMS: atom_id res chain seq x y z
N MET A 1 -43.37 48.98 56.13
CA MET A 1 -43.21 47.69 55.45
C MET A 1 -41.89 47.71 54.71
N LYS A 2 -40.91 46.96 55.14
CA LYS A 2 -39.57 46.81 54.50
C LYS A 2 -39.64 45.60 53.61
N PRO A 3 -39.10 45.62 52.38
CA PRO A 3 -38.96 44.43 51.61
C PRO A 3 -37.65 43.64 52.04
N THR A 4 -37.80 42.36 52.24
CA THR A 4 -36.73 41.45 52.53
C THR A 4 -36.05 40.98 51.24
N ASN A 5 -34.75 41.27 51.11
CA ASN A 5 -33.91 40.74 50.04
C ASN A 5 -33.45 39.31 50.40
N SER A 6 -33.77 38.39 49.50
CA SER A 6 -33.24 37.03 49.55
C SER A 6 -32.03 36.92 48.61
N PRO A 7 -30.90 36.32 49.00
CA PRO A 7 -29.74 36.17 48.08
C PRO A 7 -29.93 34.98 47.14
N LEU A 8 -29.80 35.25 45.85
CA LEU A 8 -29.66 34.19 44.82
C LEU A 8 -28.31 33.48 45.01
N GLN A 9 -28.36 32.20 45.33
CA GLN A 9 -27.20 31.32 45.28
C GLN A 9 -26.96 30.89 43.84
N SER A 10 -25.86 31.39 43.24
CA SER A 10 -25.38 30.91 41.94
C SER A 10 -24.62 29.58 42.12
N PHE A 11 -25.20 28.50 41.62
CA PHE A 11 -24.49 27.22 41.48
C PHE A 11 -23.64 27.24 40.22
N ILE A 12 -22.31 27.25 40.39
CA ILE A 12 -21.35 27.04 39.31
C ILE A 12 -21.21 25.55 39.12
N PHE A 13 -21.71 24.99 38.04
CA PHE A 13 -21.43 23.62 37.57
C PHE A 13 -20.07 23.59 36.92
N LEU A 14 -19.07 23.04 37.60
CA LEU A 14 -17.78 22.66 36.98
C LEU A 14 -18.00 21.43 36.12
N LEU A 15 -17.99 21.58 34.82
CA LEU A 15 -17.97 20.47 33.88
C LEU A 15 -16.52 19.95 33.78
N ALA A 16 -16.22 18.85 34.45
CA ALA A 16 -14.96 18.15 34.30
C ALA A 16 -14.97 17.39 32.95
N ALA A 17 -14.27 17.89 31.95
CA ALA A 17 -14.03 17.18 30.72
C ALA A 17 -13.02 16.04 30.99
N ALA A 18 -13.51 14.82 31.08
CA ALA A 18 -12.68 13.63 31.11
C ALA A 18 -12.15 13.38 29.68
N THR A 19 -10.88 13.69 29.47
CA THR A 19 -10.15 13.29 28.25
C THR A 19 -9.92 11.77 28.32
N VAL A 20 -10.72 11.01 27.57
CA VAL A 20 -10.49 9.59 27.36
C VAL A 20 -9.33 9.47 26.35
N LEU A 21 -8.12 9.19 26.86
CA LEU A 21 -7.01 8.73 26.05
C LEU A 21 -7.33 7.30 25.62
N LEU A 22 -7.80 7.13 24.37
CA LEU A 22 -7.89 5.82 23.75
C LEU A 22 -6.46 5.30 23.53
N PRO A 23 -6.14 4.07 23.93
CA PRO A 23 -4.83 3.50 23.64
C PRO A 23 -4.67 3.37 22.13
N ILE A 24 -3.56 3.93 21.58
CA ILE A 24 -3.13 3.64 20.21
C ILE A 24 -2.83 2.13 20.20
N SER A 25 -3.69 1.36 19.56
CA SER A 25 -3.49 -0.07 19.38
C SER A 25 -2.28 -0.24 18.46
N ALA A 26 -1.13 -0.61 19.01
CA ALA A 26 -0.03 -1.11 18.21
C ALA A 26 -0.48 -2.44 17.59
N ALA A 27 -0.36 -2.58 16.27
CA ALA A 27 -0.64 -3.83 15.59
C ALA A 27 0.10 -4.98 16.30
N ALA A 28 -0.63 -6.00 16.70
CA ALA A 28 -0.07 -7.14 17.41
C ALA A 28 0.85 -7.92 16.45
N LYS A 29 2.05 -8.28 16.94
CA LYS A 29 2.96 -9.16 16.24
C LYS A 29 2.58 -10.59 16.55
N ASP A 30 2.44 -11.44 15.52
CA ASP A 30 2.21 -12.87 15.75
C ASP A 30 3.49 -13.58 16.26
N ASP A 31 3.35 -14.86 16.68
CA ASP A 31 4.47 -15.65 17.24
C ASP A 31 5.62 -15.81 16.24
N ASP A 32 5.36 -15.72 14.92
CA ASP A 32 6.33 -15.82 13.85
C ASP A 32 6.94 -14.46 13.43
N GLY A 33 6.50 -13.38 14.07
CA GLY A 33 7.03 -12.04 13.88
C GLY A 33 6.37 -11.24 12.77
N TRP A 34 5.25 -11.67 12.23
CA TRP A 34 4.44 -10.91 11.30
C TRP A 34 3.60 -9.84 12.01
N ILE A 35 3.37 -8.75 11.33
CA ILE A 35 2.55 -7.63 11.75
C ILE A 35 1.51 -7.39 10.67
N ASP A 36 0.24 -7.43 11.02
CA ASP A 36 -0.82 -7.04 10.10
C ASP A 36 -0.80 -5.52 9.89
N LEU A 37 -0.72 -5.11 8.63
CA LEU A 37 -0.78 -3.70 8.24
C LEU A 37 -2.22 -3.20 8.09
N PHE A 38 -3.16 -4.11 8.07
CA PHE A 38 -4.59 -3.84 7.98
C PHE A 38 -5.35 -4.86 8.83
N ASP A 39 -6.14 -4.38 9.78
CA ASP A 39 -6.91 -5.17 10.73
C ASP A 39 -8.28 -5.63 10.19
N GLY A 40 -8.61 -5.29 8.94
CA GLY A 40 -9.88 -5.57 8.30
C GLY A 40 -10.93 -4.46 8.45
N GLU A 41 -10.71 -3.47 9.31
CA GLU A 41 -11.71 -2.48 9.70
C GLU A 41 -11.21 -1.03 9.58
N SER A 42 -9.93 -0.77 9.89
CA SER A 42 -9.39 0.59 10.05
C SER A 42 -8.24 0.90 9.11
N LEU A 43 -8.25 2.12 8.57
CA LEU A 43 -7.12 2.70 7.82
C LEU A 43 -6.23 3.60 8.70
N GLU A 44 -6.27 3.48 10.02
CA GLU A 44 -5.53 4.36 10.92
C GLU A 44 -4.01 4.37 10.69
N ASN A 45 -3.45 3.24 10.22
CA ASN A 45 -2.02 3.10 9.89
C ASN A 45 -1.66 3.56 8.47
N TRP A 46 -2.64 4.05 7.73
CA TRP A 46 -2.51 4.48 6.35
C TRP A 46 -2.84 5.96 6.19
N PHE A 47 -2.40 6.57 5.10
CA PHE A 47 -2.77 7.92 4.69
C PHE A 47 -2.68 8.06 3.17
N ASN A 48 -3.46 8.98 2.63
CA ASN A 48 -3.41 9.39 1.23
C ASN A 48 -2.64 10.71 1.12
N PRO A 49 -1.47 10.78 0.45
CA PRO A 49 -0.73 12.04 0.25
C PRO A 49 -1.31 12.91 -0.87
N PHE A 50 -2.42 12.53 -1.49
CA PHE A 50 -3.05 13.24 -2.60
C PHE A 50 -4.35 13.91 -2.17
N ASP A 51 -4.69 15.04 -2.81
CA ASP A 51 -5.97 15.76 -2.62
C ASP A 51 -7.15 15.08 -3.33
N TRP A 52 -6.93 13.92 -3.95
CA TRP A 52 -7.91 13.11 -4.66
C TRP A 52 -7.69 11.63 -4.37
N GLY A 53 -8.66 10.83 -4.83
CA GLY A 53 -8.67 9.40 -4.55
C GLY A 53 -9.23 9.09 -3.17
N GLU A 54 -9.91 7.98 -3.07
CA GLU A 54 -10.54 7.51 -1.85
C GLU A 54 -10.11 6.09 -1.53
N ALA A 55 -9.85 5.83 -0.26
CA ALA A 55 -9.60 4.51 0.27
C ALA A 55 -10.65 4.19 1.32
N VAL A 56 -11.29 3.02 1.21
CA VAL A 56 -12.34 2.57 2.13
C VAL A 56 -11.97 1.19 2.67
N ALA A 57 -12.08 1.01 3.99
CA ALA A 57 -12.04 -0.29 4.63
C ALA A 57 -13.43 -0.90 4.63
N GLN A 58 -13.60 -2.08 4.00
CA GLN A 58 -14.88 -2.77 3.90
C GLN A 58 -14.68 -4.27 3.69
N ASN A 59 -15.39 -5.11 4.46
CA ASN A 59 -15.38 -6.57 4.31
C ASN A 59 -13.97 -7.20 4.36
N ASN A 60 -13.14 -6.77 5.30
CA ASN A 60 -11.73 -7.18 5.42
C ASN A 60 -10.86 -6.82 4.19
N GLU A 61 -11.24 -5.82 3.44
CA GLU A 61 -10.51 -5.34 2.26
C GLU A 61 -10.30 -3.83 2.32
N ILE A 62 -9.20 -3.38 1.72
CA ILE A 62 -8.99 -1.99 1.34
C ILE A 62 -9.45 -1.83 -0.10
N LEU A 63 -10.41 -0.95 -0.32
CA LEU A 63 -10.93 -0.59 -1.64
C LEU A 63 -10.37 0.78 -2.03
N LEU A 64 -9.74 0.87 -3.20
CA LEU A 64 -9.28 2.13 -3.75
C LEU A 64 -10.20 2.57 -4.90
N HIS A 65 -10.59 3.85 -4.86
CA HIS A 65 -11.44 4.51 -5.86
C HIS A 65 -10.79 5.81 -6.34
N THR A 66 -11.00 6.18 -7.60
CA THR A 66 -10.47 7.44 -8.14
C THR A 66 -11.42 8.12 -9.13
N ILE A 67 -11.14 9.40 -9.38
CA ILE A 67 -11.82 10.26 -10.36
C ILE A 67 -10.92 10.53 -11.58
N ALA A 68 -10.35 9.48 -12.19
CA ALA A 68 -9.45 9.57 -13.35
C ALA A 68 -8.03 10.10 -13.07
N ARG A 69 -7.50 9.88 -11.86
CA ARG A 69 -6.13 10.30 -11.51
C ARG A 69 -5.45 9.26 -10.65
N LYS A 70 -4.20 8.95 -10.99
CA LYS A 70 -3.35 8.07 -10.19
C LYS A 70 -3.17 8.61 -8.77
N PHE A 71 -3.31 7.74 -7.76
CA PHE A 71 -2.98 8.05 -6.38
C PHE A 71 -2.46 6.80 -5.66
N PHE A 72 -1.93 7.01 -4.45
CA PHE A 72 -1.40 5.96 -3.61
C PHE A 72 -1.91 6.09 -2.18
N LEU A 73 -2.25 4.97 -1.56
CA LEU A 73 -2.48 4.89 -0.13
C LEU A 73 -1.19 4.37 0.52
N MET A 74 -0.57 5.14 1.43
CA MET A 74 0.76 4.89 2.00
C MET A 74 0.68 4.52 3.48
N THR A 75 1.58 3.64 3.95
CA THR A 75 1.73 3.39 5.39
C THR A 75 2.31 4.61 6.11
N LYS A 76 1.89 4.86 7.37
CA LYS A 76 2.48 5.90 8.22
C LYS A 76 3.88 5.54 8.68
N LYS A 77 4.18 4.25 8.88
CA LYS A 77 5.49 3.71 9.25
C LYS A 77 6.35 3.49 8.00
N THR A 78 7.67 3.58 8.15
CA THR A 78 8.68 3.21 7.17
C THR A 78 9.33 1.89 7.54
N TYR A 79 9.85 1.18 6.54
CA TYR A 79 10.49 -0.13 6.66
C TYR A 79 11.78 -0.16 5.85
N SER A 80 12.80 -0.86 6.35
CA SER A 80 14.09 -1.06 5.67
C SER A 80 14.22 -2.47 5.10
N ASP A 81 14.53 -3.43 5.95
CA ASP A 81 14.63 -4.85 5.60
C ASP A 81 13.36 -5.56 6.08
N PHE A 82 12.71 -6.24 5.17
CA PHE A 82 11.39 -6.82 5.46
C PHE A 82 10.99 -7.89 4.44
N ILE A 83 10.00 -8.69 4.84
CA ILE A 83 9.13 -9.44 3.93
C ILE A 83 7.73 -8.83 4.04
N PHE A 84 7.20 -8.34 2.94
CA PHE A 84 5.82 -7.85 2.84
C PHE A 84 5.00 -8.83 2.01
N GLU A 85 3.80 -9.16 2.47
CA GLU A 85 2.82 -9.96 1.74
C GLU A 85 1.49 -9.21 1.64
N ALA A 86 0.84 -9.34 0.51
CA ALA A 86 -0.50 -8.82 0.27
C ALA A 86 -1.18 -9.60 -0.86
N GLU A 87 -2.50 -9.51 -0.90
CA GLU A 87 -3.28 -9.97 -2.04
C GLU A 87 -3.96 -8.79 -2.72
N ILE A 88 -4.00 -8.84 -4.06
CA ILE A 88 -4.68 -7.85 -4.88
C ILE A 88 -5.63 -8.55 -5.86
N ARG A 89 -6.78 -7.93 -6.09
CA ARG A 89 -7.68 -8.28 -7.18
C ARG A 89 -8.05 -7.03 -7.95
N LEU A 90 -7.72 -7.02 -9.22
CA LEU A 90 -8.13 -5.99 -10.16
C LEU A 90 -9.41 -6.42 -10.89
N PRO A 91 -10.28 -5.48 -11.28
CA PRO A 91 -11.40 -5.78 -12.16
C PRO A 91 -10.89 -6.20 -13.55
N GLU A 92 -11.71 -6.95 -14.28
CA GLU A 92 -11.43 -7.26 -15.66
C GLU A 92 -11.42 -6.01 -16.54
N GLY A 93 -10.67 -6.04 -17.64
CA GLY A 93 -10.51 -4.94 -18.56
C GLY A 93 -9.24 -4.14 -18.35
N VAL A 94 -9.25 -2.87 -18.77
CA VAL A 94 -8.09 -1.99 -18.64
C VAL A 94 -7.93 -1.59 -17.18
N SER A 95 -6.88 -2.09 -16.55
CA SER A 95 -6.51 -1.80 -15.18
C SER A 95 -4.99 -1.88 -15.02
N ASN A 96 -4.43 -1.19 -14.06
CA ASN A 96 -3.02 -1.25 -13.68
C ASN A 96 -2.88 -0.80 -12.23
N SER A 97 -1.96 -1.41 -11.51
CA SER A 97 -1.69 -1.11 -10.11
C SER A 97 -0.25 -1.41 -9.75
N GLY A 98 0.08 -1.33 -8.47
CA GLY A 98 1.39 -1.69 -7.94
C GLY A 98 1.44 -1.60 -6.43
N PHE A 99 2.39 -2.33 -5.87
CA PHE A 99 2.78 -2.20 -4.48
C PHE A 99 4.05 -1.35 -4.40
N GLN A 100 3.93 -0.14 -3.85
CA GLN A 100 5.08 0.69 -3.52
C GLN A 100 5.82 0.09 -2.32
N PHE A 101 7.14 0.14 -2.35
CA PHE A 101 7.98 -0.23 -1.21
C PHE A 101 9.26 0.61 -1.16
N ARG A 102 9.78 0.82 0.05
CA ARG A 102 10.87 1.77 0.29
C ARG A 102 10.63 3.11 -0.42
N SER A 103 9.35 3.54 -0.48
CA SER A 103 8.93 4.71 -1.25
C SER A 103 8.77 5.94 -0.37
N HIS A 104 8.82 7.09 -1.02
CA HIS A 104 8.79 8.42 -0.44
C HIS A 104 7.61 9.21 -1.00
N PHE A 105 7.27 10.32 -0.34
CA PHE A 105 6.19 11.18 -0.80
C PHE A 105 6.46 12.66 -0.50
N GLU A 106 5.80 13.48 -1.27
CA GLU A 106 5.48 14.90 -1.04
C GLU A 106 3.98 15.10 -1.32
N PRO A 107 3.37 16.23 -0.98
CA PRO A 107 1.99 16.50 -1.36
C PRO A 107 1.76 16.27 -2.86
N ASN A 108 0.80 15.38 -3.16
CA ASN A 108 0.42 15.00 -4.53
C ASN A 108 1.50 14.31 -5.37
N ARG A 109 2.50 13.72 -4.73
CA ARG A 109 3.58 12.99 -5.40
C ARG A 109 4.08 11.82 -4.56
N VAL A 110 4.32 10.68 -5.21
CA VAL A 110 4.99 9.50 -4.65
C VAL A 110 6.08 9.07 -5.61
N TRP A 111 7.20 8.59 -5.07
CA TRP A 111 8.30 8.00 -5.84
C TRP A 111 8.97 6.89 -5.06
N GLY A 112 9.63 5.98 -5.77
CA GLY A 112 10.37 4.85 -5.22
C GLY A 112 10.06 3.56 -5.93
N TYR A 113 10.47 2.45 -5.34
CA TYR A 113 10.26 1.13 -5.94
C TYR A 113 8.80 0.73 -5.95
N GLN A 114 8.40 0.09 -7.04
CA GLN A 114 7.08 -0.49 -7.24
C GLN A 114 7.19 -1.93 -7.74
N ALA A 115 6.60 -2.87 -7.02
CA ALA A 115 6.26 -4.17 -7.58
C ALA A 115 5.01 -4.00 -8.43
N GLU A 116 5.18 -4.13 -9.73
CA GLU A 116 4.15 -3.82 -10.72
C GLU A 116 3.00 -4.82 -10.70
N VAL A 117 1.79 -4.34 -10.94
CA VAL A 117 0.59 -5.15 -11.21
C VAL A 117 0.05 -4.73 -12.58
N ASP A 118 0.42 -5.48 -13.61
CA ASP A 118 0.13 -5.20 -15.01
C ASP A 118 -0.59 -6.38 -15.68
N PRO A 119 -1.92 -6.37 -15.70
CA PRO A 119 -2.73 -7.42 -16.31
C PRO A 119 -2.82 -7.31 -17.83
N SER A 120 -2.16 -6.34 -18.45
CA SER A 120 -2.16 -6.16 -19.92
C SER A 120 -1.40 -7.28 -20.64
N ASP A 121 -1.51 -7.31 -21.98
CA ASP A 121 -0.77 -8.26 -22.83
C ASP A 121 0.76 -8.15 -22.67
N ARG A 122 1.27 -7.05 -22.12
CA ARG A 122 2.67 -6.89 -21.77
C ARG A 122 3.09 -7.89 -20.71
N ALA A 123 2.20 -8.27 -19.79
CA ALA A 123 2.37 -9.28 -18.75
C ALA A 123 3.62 -9.04 -17.89
N TRP A 124 3.74 -7.82 -17.32
CA TRP A 124 4.88 -7.42 -16.49
C TRP A 124 4.55 -7.35 -15.00
N SER A 125 3.47 -8.02 -14.57
CA SER A 125 3.13 -8.17 -13.15
C SER A 125 4.28 -8.84 -12.38
N GLY A 126 4.68 -8.24 -11.25
CA GLY A 126 5.84 -8.65 -10.47
C GLY A 126 7.18 -8.12 -10.99
N GLY A 127 7.16 -7.28 -12.01
CA GLY A 127 8.32 -6.50 -12.43
C GLY A 127 8.67 -5.40 -11.43
N LEU A 128 9.90 -4.89 -11.51
CA LEU A 128 10.36 -3.75 -10.72
C LEU A 128 10.31 -2.47 -11.55
N TYR A 129 9.49 -1.53 -11.12
CA TYR A 129 9.39 -0.19 -11.65
C TYR A 129 9.88 0.82 -10.60
N ASP A 130 10.53 1.89 -11.01
CA ASP A 130 10.93 2.99 -10.15
C ASP A 130 10.02 4.20 -10.41
N GLU A 131 8.93 4.28 -9.67
CA GLU A 131 7.88 5.28 -9.83
C GLU A 131 8.45 6.69 -9.64
N GLY A 132 8.09 7.57 -10.56
CA GLY A 132 8.44 8.99 -10.50
C GLY A 132 9.93 9.32 -10.69
N ARG A 133 10.78 8.33 -11.08
CA ARG A 133 12.22 8.50 -11.31
C ARG A 133 12.72 7.78 -12.55
N ARG A 134 13.24 6.53 -12.43
CA ARG A 134 13.97 5.80 -13.48
C ARG A 134 13.06 4.98 -14.40
N GLY A 135 11.81 4.70 -13.98
CA GLY A 135 10.91 3.85 -14.74
C GLY A 135 11.25 2.36 -14.61
N TRP A 136 11.19 1.61 -15.72
CA TRP A 136 11.38 0.17 -15.71
C TRP A 136 12.83 -0.22 -15.43
N ILE A 137 13.02 -0.99 -14.34
CA ILE A 137 14.29 -1.60 -13.97
C ILE A 137 14.33 -3.06 -14.44
N HIS A 138 13.24 -3.80 -14.22
CA HIS A 138 13.07 -5.20 -14.62
C HIS A 138 11.58 -5.52 -14.78
N PRO A 139 11.13 -6.04 -15.93
CA PRO A 139 11.85 -6.18 -17.22
C PRO A 139 12.33 -4.82 -17.77
N LYS A 140 13.11 -4.82 -18.85
CA LYS A 140 13.67 -3.62 -19.46
C LYS A 140 12.93 -3.22 -20.74
N GLN A 141 12.94 -1.93 -21.04
CA GLN A 141 12.54 -1.44 -22.36
C GLN A 141 13.71 -1.63 -23.37
N PRO A 142 13.46 -1.95 -24.65
CA PRO A 142 12.14 -2.28 -25.21
C PRO A 142 11.65 -3.67 -24.80
N ILE A 143 10.34 -3.94 -24.95
CA ILE A 143 9.69 -5.17 -24.52
C ILE A 143 10.28 -6.43 -25.17
N ASP A 144 10.72 -6.34 -26.41
CA ASP A 144 11.29 -7.41 -27.23
C ASP A 144 12.84 -7.51 -27.15
N SER A 145 13.44 -6.90 -26.12
CA SER A 145 14.89 -6.94 -25.92
C SER A 145 15.40 -8.37 -25.67
N ASP A 146 16.66 -8.64 -26.03
CA ASP A 146 17.34 -9.91 -25.72
C ASP A 146 17.34 -10.15 -24.21
N TYR A 147 17.56 -9.11 -23.42
CA TYR A 147 17.48 -9.17 -21.97
C TYR A 147 16.14 -9.76 -21.50
N ASN A 148 15.00 -9.28 -22.04
CA ASN A 148 13.69 -9.78 -21.61
C ASN A 148 13.41 -11.19 -22.10
N ARG A 149 13.90 -11.58 -23.29
CA ARG A 149 13.82 -12.96 -23.77
C ARG A 149 14.51 -13.96 -22.84
N GLU A 150 15.61 -13.55 -22.23
CA GLU A 150 16.38 -14.38 -21.30
C GLU A 150 15.86 -14.32 -19.86
N ASN A 151 15.42 -13.15 -19.42
CA ASN A 151 15.15 -12.86 -18.01
C ASN A 151 13.65 -12.72 -17.66
N TRP A 152 12.74 -12.60 -18.62
CA TRP A 152 11.29 -12.51 -18.40
C TRP A 152 10.59 -13.69 -19.05
N THR A 153 10.72 -14.86 -18.41
CA THR A 153 10.25 -16.15 -18.92
C THR A 153 8.73 -16.26 -19.00
N GLU A 154 8.23 -17.30 -19.65
CA GLU A 154 6.80 -17.57 -19.78
C GLU A 154 6.15 -17.77 -18.39
N ASP A 155 6.80 -18.47 -17.45
CA ASP A 155 6.29 -18.67 -16.09
C ASP A 155 6.08 -17.32 -15.38
N ARG A 156 7.01 -16.38 -15.54
CA ARG A 156 6.89 -15.02 -14.99
C ARG A 156 5.74 -14.24 -15.62
N ARG A 157 5.58 -14.36 -16.95
CA ARG A 157 4.45 -13.75 -17.67
C ARG A 157 3.10 -14.25 -17.21
N ASN A 158 3.02 -15.55 -16.91
CA ASN A 158 1.80 -16.26 -16.55
C ASN A 158 1.53 -16.30 -15.03
N ALA A 159 2.40 -15.68 -14.22
CA ALA A 159 2.28 -15.71 -12.76
C ALA A 159 1.01 -15.00 -12.27
N PHE A 160 0.65 -13.87 -12.85
CA PHE A 160 -0.56 -13.10 -12.51
C PHE A 160 -1.81 -13.68 -13.19
N LYS A 161 -2.93 -13.75 -12.45
CA LYS A 161 -4.21 -14.27 -12.91
C LYS A 161 -5.24 -13.14 -12.96
N ASN A 162 -5.65 -12.75 -14.17
CA ASN A 162 -6.59 -11.66 -14.37
C ASN A 162 -7.95 -11.98 -13.72
N GLY A 163 -8.53 -10.99 -13.04
CA GLY A 163 -9.83 -11.10 -12.36
C GLY A 163 -9.83 -11.94 -11.07
N GLU A 164 -8.73 -12.59 -10.73
CA GLU A 164 -8.56 -13.39 -9.52
C GLU A 164 -7.80 -12.65 -8.41
N TRP A 165 -7.81 -13.20 -7.19
CA TRP A 165 -6.91 -12.76 -6.13
C TRP A 165 -5.49 -13.26 -6.43
N ASN A 166 -4.52 -12.33 -6.43
CA ASN A 166 -3.11 -12.62 -6.66
C ASN A 166 -2.31 -12.25 -5.42
N ARG A 167 -1.49 -13.18 -4.93
CA ARG A 167 -0.60 -12.96 -3.80
C ARG A 167 0.74 -12.41 -4.29
N TYR A 168 1.14 -11.29 -3.71
CA TYR A 168 2.46 -10.71 -3.85
C TYR A 168 3.25 -10.94 -2.57
N ARG A 169 4.54 -11.27 -2.74
CA ARG A 169 5.53 -11.23 -1.67
C ARG A 169 6.71 -10.39 -2.16
N ILE A 170 7.08 -9.39 -1.37
CA ILE A 170 8.24 -8.54 -1.61
C ILE A 170 9.21 -8.75 -0.47
N HIS A 171 10.43 -9.20 -0.80
CA HIS A 171 11.47 -9.45 0.18
C HIS A 171 12.65 -8.51 -0.11
N CYS A 172 12.93 -7.60 0.83
CA CYS A 172 14.03 -6.66 0.78
C CYS A 172 14.99 -6.93 1.93
N GLU A 173 16.28 -7.16 1.63
CA GLU A 173 17.35 -7.35 2.60
C GLU A 173 18.62 -6.67 2.08
N GLY A 174 19.06 -5.58 2.74
CA GLY A 174 20.06 -4.67 2.20
C GLY A 174 19.64 -4.14 0.82
N ASP A 175 20.49 -4.31 -0.19
CA ASP A 175 20.24 -3.96 -1.58
C ASP A 175 19.52 -5.05 -2.40
N HIS A 176 19.26 -6.22 -1.81
CA HIS A 176 18.67 -7.36 -2.50
C HIS A 176 17.14 -7.25 -2.49
N ILE A 177 16.54 -7.23 -3.67
CA ILE A 177 15.11 -7.13 -3.92
C ILE A 177 14.64 -8.38 -4.64
N ARG A 178 13.67 -9.09 -4.02
CA ARG A 178 12.99 -10.25 -4.61
C ARG A 178 11.49 -10.03 -4.59
N ILE A 179 10.84 -10.24 -5.75
CA ILE A 179 9.39 -10.12 -5.87
C ILE A 179 8.84 -11.45 -6.36
N TYR A 180 7.77 -11.89 -5.72
CA TYR A 180 7.04 -13.10 -6.09
C TYR A 180 5.59 -12.76 -6.36
N VAL A 181 5.03 -13.37 -7.39
CA VAL A 181 3.60 -13.35 -7.72
C VAL A 181 3.10 -14.79 -7.74
N ASN A 182 2.12 -15.12 -6.90
CA ASN A 182 1.58 -16.47 -6.76
C ASN A 182 2.68 -17.55 -6.63
N ASP A 183 3.68 -17.26 -5.79
CA ASP A 183 4.87 -18.09 -5.51
C ASP A 183 5.90 -18.17 -6.64
N VAL A 184 5.66 -17.57 -7.79
CA VAL A 184 6.64 -17.47 -8.87
C VAL A 184 7.59 -16.31 -8.59
N LEU A 185 8.91 -16.57 -8.53
CA LEU A 185 9.93 -15.52 -8.43
C LEU A 185 10.02 -14.75 -9.75
N THR A 186 9.45 -13.54 -9.78
CA THR A 186 9.38 -12.71 -10.98
C THR A 186 10.57 -11.76 -11.09
N THR A 187 11.02 -11.19 -9.96
CA THR A 187 12.16 -10.28 -9.89
C THR A 187 13.15 -10.76 -8.84
N ASP A 188 14.44 -10.80 -9.19
CA ASP A 188 15.55 -11.08 -8.29
C ASP A 188 16.76 -10.26 -8.75
N LEU A 189 17.03 -9.16 -8.04
CA LEU A 189 18.12 -8.26 -8.40
C LEU A 189 18.62 -7.45 -7.19
N ARG A 190 19.72 -6.70 -7.41
CA ARG A 190 20.26 -5.75 -6.43
C ARG A 190 20.13 -4.34 -6.95
N ASP A 191 19.62 -3.46 -6.06
CA ASP A 191 19.52 -2.02 -6.31
C ASP A 191 19.53 -1.28 -4.97
N ASP A 192 20.42 -0.31 -4.82
CA ASP A 192 20.75 0.37 -3.56
C ASP A 192 20.28 1.83 -3.48
N VAL A 193 19.41 2.26 -4.40
CA VAL A 193 18.93 3.65 -4.43
C VAL A 193 18.11 4.00 -3.20
N ASP A 194 17.24 3.07 -2.74
CA ASP A 194 16.47 3.27 -1.51
C ASP A 194 16.66 2.08 -0.55
N GLY A 195 17.18 2.38 0.65
CA GLY A 195 17.31 1.40 1.74
C GLY A 195 16.13 1.39 2.72
N VAL A 196 15.29 2.45 2.74
CA VAL A 196 14.19 2.61 3.69
C VAL A 196 13.09 3.45 3.07
N GLY A 197 11.83 3.17 3.42
CA GLY A 197 10.68 3.95 2.98
C GLY A 197 9.37 3.27 3.32
N ARG A 198 8.30 3.74 2.71
CA ARG A 198 6.94 3.29 3.01
C ARG A 198 6.48 2.19 2.07
N ILE A 199 5.50 1.40 2.54
CA ILE A 199 4.67 0.55 1.69
C ILE A 199 3.51 1.40 1.17
N GLY A 200 3.07 1.14 -0.07
CA GLY A 200 1.93 1.83 -0.66
C GLY A 200 1.13 0.96 -1.63
N LEU A 201 -0.13 1.29 -1.78
CA LEU A 201 -1.08 0.65 -2.69
C LEU A 201 -1.46 1.65 -3.78
N GLN A 202 -1.31 1.30 -5.04
CA GLN A 202 -1.61 2.18 -6.16
C GLN A 202 -3.01 1.97 -6.71
N HIS A 203 -3.69 3.07 -7.03
CA HIS A 203 -4.74 3.12 -8.07
C HIS A 203 -4.19 3.93 -9.25
N HIS A 204 -4.08 3.32 -10.42
CA HIS A 204 -3.39 3.94 -11.56
C HIS A 204 -4.19 5.07 -12.22
N GLY A 205 -5.53 5.08 -12.06
CA GLY A 205 -6.36 6.21 -12.53
C GLY A 205 -7.56 5.84 -13.39
N GLU A 206 -7.83 4.57 -13.62
CA GLU A 206 -8.96 4.10 -14.46
C GLU A 206 -10.30 4.42 -13.77
N VAL A 207 -11.15 5.18 -14.47
CA VAL A 207 -12.42 5.66 -13.95
C VAL A 207 -13.41 4.53 -13.75
N GLY A 208 -14.08 4.53 -12.59
CA GLY A 208 -15.13 3.56 -12.27
C GLY A 208 -14.60 2.18 -11.88
N GLN A 209 -13.29 2.00 -11.88
CA GLN A 209 -12.66 0.78 -11.40
C GLN A 209 -12.47 0.83 -9.88
N ILE A 210 -12.64 -0.33 -9.21
CA ILE A 210 -12.39 -0.51 -7.79
C ILE A 210 -11.27 -1.53 -7.64
N TYR A 211 -10.15 -1.11 -7.05
CA TYR A 211 -9.03 -1.99 -6.78
C TYR A 211 -9.11 -2.50 -5.36
N ARG A 212 -8.95 -3.82 -5.18
CA ARG A 212 -9.22 -4.51 -3.92
C ARG A 212 -7.95 -5.14 -3.39
N PHE A 213 -7.65 -4.88 -2.12
CA PHE A 213 -6.47 -5.39 -1.41
C PHE A 213 -6.89 -6.04 -0.10
N ARG A 214 -6.21 -7.12 0.29
CA ARG A 214 -6.42 -7.81 1.57
C ARG A 214 -5.18 -8.55 2.03
N ASN A 215 -5.20 -9.10 3.25
CA ASN A 215 -4.12 -9.92 3.82
C ASN A 215 -2.76 -9.21 3.77
N LEU A 216 -2.77 -7.89 4.08
CA LEU A 216 -1.57 -7.06 4.07
C LEU A 216 -0.81 -7.26 5.39
N ARG A 217 0.37 -7.88 5.32
CA ARG A 217 1.21 -8.10 6.50
C ARG A 217 2.69 -7.92 6.18
N ILE A 218 3.46 -7.61 7.21
CA ILE A 218 4.90 -7.39 7.07
C ILE A 218 5.66 -8.07 8.21
N LYS A 219 6.85 -8.57 7.90
CA LYS A 219 7.82 -9.07 8.85
C LYS A 219 9.10 -8.27 8.68
N GLU A 220 9.49 -7.52 9.70
CA GLU A 220 10.78 -6.83 9.73
C GLU A 220 11.90 -7.83 10.04
N LEU A 221 13.03 -7.70 9.29
CA LEU A 221 14.19 -8.60 9.36
C LEU A 221 15.31 -7.99 10.21
#